data_eb88598f88f7c2c049f22297f7fb576a
#
_entry.id   eb88598f88f7c2c049f22297f7fb576a
#
_cell.length_a   1.000
_cell.length_b   1.000
_cell.length_c   1.000
_cell.angle_alpha   90.00
_cell.angle_beta   90.00
_cell.angle_gamma   90.00
#
_symmetry.space_group_name_H-M   'P 1'
#
loop_
_entity.id
_entity.type
_entity.pdbx_description
1 polymer ?
#
loop_
_entity_poly.entity_id
_entity_poly.type
_entity_poly.pdbx_seq_one_letter_code
_entity_poly.pdbx_strand_id
1 'polypeptide(L)'
;MTKRQPVRAFKVYRKGYIMEVKVYRVPVSGKNPHGYRFRRFMVDARSGEEIVGYDNHWPKGSHRHFQEKEEPYPFRDIVTLLDDFGRDCERVLEEMDNNETS
;
A
#
# COMPACT_ATOMS: atom_id res chain seq x y z
N MET A 1 -23.20 -1.39 16.28
CA MET A 1 -22.03 -2.14 15.85
C MET A 1 -21.43 -1.49 14.61
N THR A 2 -20.22 -1.01 14.73
CA THR A 2 -19.57 -0.31 13.62
C THR A 2 -18.93 -1.32 12.68
N LYS A 3 -19.34 -1.31 11.43
CA LYS A 3 -18.79 -2.19 10.41
C LYS A 3 -17.84 -1.43 9.50
N ARG A 4 -16.80 -2.10 9.06
CA ARG A 4 -15.94 -1.56 8.01
C ARG A 4 -16.75 -1.45 6.72
N GLN A 5 -16.61 -0.31 6.06
CA GLN A 5 -17.23 -0.10 4.76
C GLN A 5 -16.13 -0.06 3.72
N PRO A 6 -16.06 -1.04 2.81
CA PRO A 6 -15.03 -1.03 1.78
C PRO A 6 -15.18 0.16 0.86
N VAL A 7 -14.09 0.90 0.67
CA VAL A 7 -14.01 2.01 -0.28
C VAL A 7 -13.37 1.50 -1.55
N ARG A 8 -12.31 0.70 -1.40
CA ARG A 8 -11.61 0.13 -2.53
C ARG A 8 -10.95 -1.19 -2.09
N ALA A 9 -11.17 -2.23 -2.87
CA ALA A 9 -10.53 -3.52 -2.62
C ALA A 9 -10.34 -4.21 -3.97
N PHE A 10 -9.09 -4.43 -4.36
CA PHE A 10 -8.79 -5.16 -5.59
C PHE A 10 -7.39 -5.76 -5.54
N LYS A 11 -7.14 -6.67 -6.47
CA LYS A 11 -5.89 -7.39 -6.59
C LYS A 11 -5.52 -7.47 -8.06
N VAL A 12 -4.28 -7.15 -8.38
CA VAL A 12 -3.78 -7.12 -9.76
C VAL A 12 -2.48 -7.90 -9.85
N TYR A 13 -2.35 -8.72 -10.89
CA TYR A 13 -1.11 -9.41 -11.22
C TYR A 13 -0.44 -8.68 -12.37
N ARG A 14 0.83 -8.40 -12.24
CA ARG A 14 1.59 -7.76 -13.30
C ARG A 14 3.06 -8.10 -13.19
N LYS A 15 3.64 -8.66 -14.24
CA LYS A 15 5.08 -8.93 -14.36
C LYS A 15 5.68 -9.71 -13.19
N GLY A 16 4.93 -10.66 -12.64
CA GLY A 16 5.39 -11.49 -11.52
C GLY A 16 5.16 -10.89 -10.16
N TYR A 17 4.46 -9.76 -10.09
CA TYR A 17 4.09 -9.12 -8.84
C TYR A 17 2.59 -9.13 -8.62
N ILE A 18 2.21 -9.17 -7.37
CA ILE A 18 0.81 -9.02 -6.94
C ILE A 18 0.68 -7.68 -6.24
N MET A 19 -0.21 -6.83 -6.74
CA MET A 19 -0.52 -5.56 -6.10
C MET A 19 -1.91 -5.67 -5.51
N GLU A 20 -2.03 -5.42 -4.23
CA GLU A 20 -3.30 -5.51 -3.53
C GLU A 20 -3.61 -4.21 -2.82
N VAL A 21 -4.89 -3.80 -2.91
CA VAL A 21 -5.38 -2.58 -2.29
C VAL A 21 -6.58 -2.93 -1.43
N LYS A 22 -6.54 -2.49 -0.19
CA LYS A 22 -7.66 -2.61 0.74
C LYS A 22 -7.80 -1.28 1.49
N VAL A 23 -8.88 -0.57 1.23
CA VAL A 23 -9.18 0.68 1.92
C VAL A 23 -10.60 0.60 2.46
N TYR A 24 -10.75 0.82 3.73
CA TYR A 24 -12.04 0.77 4.42
C TYR A 24 -12.30 2.06 5.17
N ARG A 25 -13.57 2.49 5.17
CA ARG A 25 -14.00 3.57 6.03
C ARG A 25 -14.31 2.98 7.41
N VAL A 26 -13.74 3.60 8.44
CA VAL A 26 -13.93 3.17 9.82
C VAL A 26 -14.28 4.39 10.67
N PRO A 27 -14.85 4.21 11.87
CA PRO A 27 -15.10 5.34 12.75
C PRO A 27 -13.82 6.08 13.09
N VAL A 28 -13.90 7.41 13.13
CA VAL A 28 -12.78 8.24 13.59
C VAL A 28 -12.52 7.91 15.06
N SER A 29 -11.25 7.66 15.38
CA SER A 29 -10.84 7.32 16.74
C SER A 29 -9.35 7.62 16.92
N GLY A 30 -8.82 7.41 18.12
CA GLY A 30 -7.39 7.54 18.35
C GLY A 30 -6.56 6.59 17.51
N LYS A 31 -7.12 5.42 17.15
CA LYS A 31 -6.44 4.44 16.30
C LYS A 31 -6.56 4.78 14.80
N ASN A 32 -7.63 5.46 14.43
CA ASN A 32 -7.90 5.81 13.03
C ASN A 32 -8.38 7.26 12.97
N PRO A 33 -7.46 8.22 13.21
CA PRO A 33 -7.87 9.64 13.30
C PRO A 33 -8.43 10.22 12.00
N HIS A 34 -8.10 9.64 10.86
CA HIS A 34 -8.61 10.07 9.56
C HIS A 34 -9.88 9.33 9.12
N GLY A 35 -10.31 8.32 9.89
CA GLY A 35 -11.50 7.56 9.55
C GLY A 35 -11.31 6.52 8.46
N TYR A 36 -10.07 6.15 8.18
CA TYR A 36 -9.75 5.13 7.18
C TYR A 36 -8.78 4.11 7.75
N ARG A 37 -8.99 2.87 7.34
CA ARG A 37 -8.07 1.77 7.58
C ARG A 37 -7.59 1.32 6.20
N PHE A 38 -6.29 1.40 5.93
CA PHE A 38 -5.79 1.04 4.61
C PHE A 38 -4.60 0.09 4.70
N ARG A 39 -4.51 -0.74 3.68
CA ARG A 39 -3.35 -1.59 3.45
C ARG A 39 -3.20 -1.75 1.94
N ARG A 40 -2.06 -1.33 1.44
CA ARG A 40 -1.74 -1.41 0.03
C ARG A 40 -0.35 -1.96 -0.10
N PHE A 41 -0.18 -3.02 -0.88
CA PHE A 41 1.14 -3.62 -0.98
C PHE A 41 1.37 -4.25 -2.34
N MET A 42 2.66 -4.37 -2.69
CA MET A 42 3.15 -5.04 -3.87
C MET A 42 4.09 -6.14 -3.39
N VAL A 43 3.80 -7.36 -3.79
CA VAL A 43 4.52 -8.55 -3.34
C VAL A 43 5.09 -9.30 -4.54
N ASP A 44 6.32 -9.78 -4.40
CA ASP A 44 6.89 -10.70 -5.39
C ASP A 44 6.12 -12.03 -5.30
N ALA A 45 5.49 -12.43 -6.41
CA ALA A 45 4.62 -13.61 -6.42
C ALA A 45 5.37 -14.91 -6.17
N ARG A 46 6.68 -14.96 -6.43
CA ARG A 46 7.48 -16.15 -6.22
C ARG A 46 7.96 -16.31 -4.78
N SER A 47 8.50 -15.22 -4.21
CA SER A 47 9.09 -15.26 -2.87
C SER A 47 8.11 -14.91 -1.77
N GLY A 48 7.04 -14.20 -2.09
CA GLY A 48 6.12 -13.65 -1.09
C GLY A 48 6.68 -12.41 -0.41
N GLU A 49 7.82 -11.90 -0.86
CA GLU A 49 8.44 -10.73 -0.25
C GLU A 49 7.66 -9.46 -0.58
N GLU A 50 7.35 -8.67 0.44
CA GLU A 50 6.71 -7.36 0.25
C GLU A 50 7.75 -6.35 -0.20
N ILE A 51 7.54 -5.78 -1.39
CA ILE A 51 8.47 -4.82 -1.99
C ILE A 51 8.04 -3.38 -1.69
N VAL A 52 6.74 -3.12 -1.79
CA VAL A 52 6.16 -1.82 -1.50
C VAL A 52 4.97 -2.04 -0.58
N GLY A 53 4.84 -1.19 0.43
CA GLY A 53 3.71 -1.29 1.34
C GLY A 53 3.34 0.05 1.95
N TYR A 54 2.04 0.28 2.09
CA TYR A 54 1.48 1.42 2.81
C TYR A 54 0.41 0.89 3.74
N ASP A 55 0.51 1.21 5.01
CA ASP A 55 -0.35 0.65 6.04
C ASP A 55 -0.49 1.64 7.19
N ASN A 56 -1.64 1.66 7.83
CA ASN A 56 -1.87 2.49 9.01
C ASN A 56 -2.28 1.68 10.23
N HIS A 57 -1.77 0.47 10.35
CA HIS A 57 -2.11 -0.42 11.43
C HIS A 57 -1.63 0.08 12.79
N TRP A 58 -2.56 0.10 13.77
CA TRP A 58 -2.24 0.41 15.16
C TRP A 58 -1.28 -0.65 15.73
N PRO A 59 -0.29 -0.30 16.57
CA PRO A 59 0.02 1.04 17.10
C PRO A 59 1.00 1.86 16.29
N LYS A 60 1.58 1.31 15.23
CA LYS A 60 2.57 2.01 14.41
C LYS A 60 2.04 3.26 13.71
N GLY A 61 0.75 3.26 13.39
CA GLY A 61 0.17 4.33 12.62
C GLY A 61 0.54 4.25 11.15
N SER A 62 0.39 5.35 10.44
CA SER A 62 0.62 5.40 9.00
C SER A 62 2.11 5.31 8.68
N HIS A 63 2.47 4.34 7.85
CA HIS A 63 3.87 4.14 7.46
C HIS A 63 3.97 3.61 6.03
N ARG A 64 5.15 3.77 5.45
CA ARG A 64 5.49 3.35 4.10
C ARG A 64 6.68 2.41 4.14
N HIS A 65 6.58 1.33 3.40
CA HIS A 65 7.66 0.39 3.17
C HIS A 65 8.03 0.44 1.69
N PHE A 66 9.29 0.69 1.38
CA PHE A 66 9.79 0.65 0.00
C PHE A 66 11.11 -0.11 -0.01
N GLN A 67 11.10 -1.29 -0.60
CA GLN A 67 12.22 -2.22 -0.61
C GLN A 67 12.65 -2.52 0.83
N GLU A 68 13.84 -2.13 1.27
CA GLU A 68 14.31 -2.41 2.62
C GLU A 68 14.10 -1.26 3.60
N LYS A 69 13.53 -0.15 3.13
CA LYS A 69 13.30 1.02 3.95
C LYS A 69 11.88 1.10 4.46
N GLU A 70 11.74 1.47 5.72
CA GLU A 70 10.44 1.72 6.33
C GLU A 70 10.49 3.10 6.97
N GLU A 71 9.46 3.92 6.75
CA GLU A 71 9.40 5.28 7.24
C GLU A 71 7.97 5.68 7.57
N PRO A 72 7.77 6.68 8.45
CA PRO A 72 6.44 7.22 8.66
C PRO A 72 5.89 7.80 7.37
N TYR A 73 4.59 7.68 7.16
CA TYR A 73 3.91 8.22 6.00
C TYR A 73 2.81 9.16 6.46
N PRO A 74 2.96 10.48 6.28
CA PRO A 74 1.91 11.42 6.67
C PRO A 74 0.73 11.30 5.72
N PHE A 75 -0.31 10.61 6.17
CA PHE A 75 -1.52 10.42 5.38
C PHE A 75 -2.25 11.75 5.20
N ARG A 76 -2.60 12.07 3.96
CA ARG A 76 -3.36 13.27 3.62
C ARG A 76 -4.78 12.93 3.20
N ASP A 77 -4.90 12.14 2.16
CA ASP A 77 -6.18 11.71 1.61
C ASP A 77 -5.97 10.45 0.76
N ILE A 78 -7.08 9.85 0.39
CA ILE A 78 -7.05 8.58 -0.35
C ILE A 78 -6.45 8.76 -1.75
N VAL A 79 -6.75 9.85 -2.43
CA VAL A 79 -6.23 10.10 -3.79
C VAL A 79 -4.71 10.18 -3.76
N THR A 80 -4.15 10.94 -2.83
CA THR A 80 -2.69 11.04 -2.68
C THR A 80 -2.07 9.69 -2.35
N LEU A 81 -2.71 8.92 -1.47
CA LEU A 81 -2.24 7.58 -1.13
C LEU A 81 -2.20 6.67 -2.36
N LEU A 82 -3.26 6.70 -3.18
CA LEU A 82 -3.31 5.91 -4.42
C LEU A 82 -2.19 6.30 -5.37
N ASP A 83 -1.96 7.60 -5.53
CA ASP A 83 -0.92 8.12 -6.41
C ASP A 83 0.47 7.73 -5.94
N ASP A 84 0.74 7.87 -4.64
CA ASP A 84 2.04 7.54 -4.06
C ASP A 84 2.35 6.05 -4.20
N PHE A 85 1.38 5.21 -3.91
CA PHE A 85 1.54 3.77 -4.06
C PHE A 85 1.76 3.38 -5.52
N GLY A 86 0.95 3.95 -6.43
CA GLY A 86 1.09 3.69 -7.86
C GLY A 86 2.46 4.09 -8.39
N ARG A 87 2.97 5.22 -7.95
CA ARG A 87 4.29 5.71 -8.34
C ARG A 87 5.39 4.77 -7.87
N ASP A 88 5.30 4.30 -6.63
CA ASP A 88 6.28 3.35 -6.10
C ASP A 88 6.26 2.03 -6.86
N CYS A 89 5.07 1.53 -7.19
CA CYS A 89 4.94 0.29 -7.96
C CYS A 89 5.53 0.44 -9.37
N GLU A 90 5.23 1.55 -10.04
CA GLU A 90 5.79 1.81 -11.38
C GLU A 90 7.31 1.89 -11.33
N ARG A 91 7.86 2.47 -10.29
CA ARG A 91 9.30 2.56 -10.12
C ARG A 91 9.94 1.17 -10.01
N VAL A 92 9.32 0.27 -9.26
CA VAL A 92 9.81 -1.12 -9.14
C VAL A 92 9.74 -1.82 -10.49
N LEU A 93 8.63 -1.67 -11.22
CA LEU A 93 8.45 -2.30 -12.53
C LEU A 93 9.44 -1.76 -13.55
N GLU A 94 9.75 -0.47 -13.52
CA GLU A 94 10.74 0.14 -14.41
C GLU A 94 12.14 -0.39 -14.12
N GLU A 95 12.52 -0.52 -12.85
CA GLU A 95 13.81 -1.08 -12.47
C GLU A 95 13.95 -2.53 -12.96
N MET A 96 12.87 -3.30 -12.88
CA MET A 96 12.84 -4.67 -13.36
C MET A 96 13.04 -4.72 -14.88
N ASP A 97 12.33 -3.88 -15.63
CA ASP A 97 12.45 -3.82 -17.10
C ASP A 97 13.86 -3.43 -17.51
N ASN A 98 14.48 -2.47 -16.84
CA ASN A 98 15.85 -2.06 -17.11
C ASN A 98 16.84 -3.19 -16.88
N ASN A 99 16.64 -3.98 -15.83
CA ASN A 99 17.49 -5.13 -15.53
C ASN A 99 17.34 -6.22 -16.58
N GLU A 100 16.14 -6.43 -17.12
CA GLU A 100 15.89 -7.43 -18.15
C GLU A 100 16.49 -7.05 -19.50
N THR A 101 16.62 -5.76 -19.77
CA THR A 101 17.13 -5.25 -21.05
C THR A 101 18.65 -5.04 -21.08
N SER A 102 19.29 -5.17 -19.96
CA SER A 102 20.74 -4.98 -19.85
C SER A 102 21.54 -6.21 -20.27
#